data_89aae70a490d035b88c88af6dc818d86
#
_entry.id   89aae70a490d035b88c88af6dc818d86
#
_cell.length_a   1.000
_cell.length_b   1.000
_cell.length_c   1.000
_cell.angle_alpha   90.00
_cell.angle_beta   90.00
_cell.angle_gamma   90.00
#
_symmetry.space_group_name_H-M   'P 1'
#
loop_
_entity.id
_entity.type
_entity.pdbx_description
1 polymer ?
#
loop_
_entity_poly.entity_id
_entity_poly.type
_entity_poly.pdbx_seq_one_letter_code
_entity_poly.pdbx_strand_id
1 'polypeptide(L)'
;GKEVTVVELMDKILPQFSQDITKYVDKHLREQGVNLVLGDGVNSFKGDEKVERIITSSGQKIDTDFVLLSLGIKPEVNLAKQAGIGIGKTGAIEVNERMETNVEDVYAAGDCAETINLLTDQRVWIPMGSTANKQGRVAGENAAGGDNHHLGVFQTAITKIFDYTVA
;
A
#
# COMPACT_ATOMS: atom_id res chain seq x y z
N GLY A 1 7.78 -5.63 28.30
CA GLY A 1 7.57 -5.28 26.87
C GLY A 1 7.38 -3.78 26.72
N LYS A 2 7.22 -3.29 25.51
CA LYS A 2 6.83 -1.91 25.24
C LYS A 2 5.32 -1.83 25.13
N GLU A 3 4.74 -0.73 25.61
CA GLU A 3 3.35 -0.41 25.31
C GLU A 3 3.24 0.04 23.85
N VAL A 4 2.27 -0.52 23.12
CA VAL A 4 2.07 -0.23 21.69
C VAL A 4 0.63 0.24 21.47
N THR A 5 0.48 1.38 20.82
CA THR A 5 -0.82 1.90 20.38
C THR A 5 -0.81 2.04 18.86
N VAL A 6 -1.80 1.46 18.19
CA VAL A 6 -2.07 1.66 16.76
C VAL A 6 -3.20 2.67 16.64
N VAL A 7 -2.96 3.75 15.89
CA VAL A 7 -3.99 4.74 15.53
C VAL A 7 -4.30 4.58 14.06
N GLU A 8 -5.54 4.26 13.73
CA GLU A 8 -6.01 3.99 12.37
C GLU A 8 -7.24 4.86 12.05
N LEU A 9 -7.18 5.56 10.94
CA LEU A 9 -8.26 6.43 10.46
C LEU A 9 -9.54 5.64 10.10
N MET A 10 -9.35 4.42 9.59
CA MET A 10 -10.48 3.54 9.27
C MET A 10 -11.07 2.94 10.54
N ASP A 11 -12.32 2.53 10.48
CA ASP A 11 -13.04 1.88 11.57
C ASP A 11 -12.60 0.44 11.86
N LYS A 12 -11.67 -0.08 11.06
CA LYS A 12 -11.09 -1.43 11.18
C LYS A 12 -9.63 -1.45 10.75
N ILE A 13 -8.86 -2.35 11.33
CA ILE A 13 -7.53 -2.69 10.86
C ILE A 13 -7.61 -3.54 9.58
N LEU A 14 -6.55 -3.55 8.77
CA LEU A 14 -6.46 -4.33 7.53
C LEU A 14 -7.69 -4.14 6.63
N PRO A 15 -7.98 -2.91 6.17
CA PRO A 15 -9.23 -2.58 5.48
C PRO A 15 -9.47 -3.40 4.20
N GLN A 16 -8.43 -3.99 3.62
CA GLN A 16 -8.49 -4.86 2.44
C GLN A 16 -9.11 -6.24 2.72
N PHE A 17 -9.20 -6.67 3.99
CA PHE A 17 -9.81 -7.94 4.36
C PHE A 17 -11.28 -7.76 4.77
N SER A 18 -12.05 -8.85 4.67
CA SER A 18 -13.44 -8.86 5.11
C SER A 18 -13.57 -8.56 6.62
N GLN A 19 -14.71 -8.01 7.03
CA GLN A 19 -14.95 -7.68 8.44
C GLN A 19 -14.90 -8.91 9.35
N ASP A 20 -15.26 -10.07 8.86
CA ASP A 20 -15.21 -11.30 9.65
C ASP A 20 -13.75 -11.66 10.00
N ILE A 21 -12.83 -11.51 9.05
CA ILE A 21 -11.40 -11.72 9.31
C ILE A 21 -10.85 -10.66 10.25
N THR A 22 -11.13 -9.38 9.99
CA THR A 22 -10.55 -8.27 10.77
C THR A 22 -10.98 -8.27 12.23
N LYS A 23 -12.18 -8.77 12.55
CA LYS A 23 -12.63 -8.95 13.95
C LYS A 23 -11.74 -9.92 14.75
N TYR A 24 -11.32 -11.02 14.14
CA TYR A 24 -10.41 -11.95 14.82
C TYR A 24 -9.03 -11.34 15.04
N VAL A 25 -8.53 -10.57 14.07
CA VAL A 25 -7.25 -9.89 14.18
C VAL A 25 -7.29 -8.77 15.23
N ASP A 26 -8.36 -7.97 15.26
CA ASP A 26 -8.58 -6.94 16.29
C ASP A 26 -8.55 -7.56 17.70
N LYS A 27 -9.35 -8.61 17.90
CA LYS A 27 -9.38 -9.34 19.18
C LYS A 27 -7.98 -9.83 19.56
N HIS A 28 -7.29 -10.47 18.62
CA HIS A 28 -5.96 -11.02 18.87
C HIS A 28 -4.94 -9.95 19.25
N LEU A 29 -4.91 -8.82 18.53
CA LEU A 29 -4.04 -7.68 18.85
C LEU A 29 -4.26 -7.17 20.28
N ARG A 30 -5.53 -7.01 20.70
CA ARG A 30 -5.87 -6.57 22.06
C ARG A 30 -5.46 -7.59 23.11
N GLU A 31 -5.62 -8.88 22.83
CA GLU A 31 -5.16 -9.98 23.71
C GLU A 31 -3.64 -10.01 23.86
N GLN A 32 -2.90 -9.56 22.84
CA GLN A 32 -1.44 -9.39 22.87
C GLN A 32 -1.00 -8.06 23.52
N GLY A 33 -1.95 -7.26 24.04
CA GLY A 33 -1.66 -6.01 24.74
C GLY A 33 -1.44 -4.79 23.84
N VAL A 34 -1.89 -4.85 22.58
CA VAL A 34 -1.87 -3.70 21.67
C VAL A 34 -3.12 -2.85 21.88
N ASN A 35 -2.94 -1.56 22.12
CA ASN A 35 -4.03 -0.60 22.17
C ASN A 35 -4.43 -0.22 20.74
N LEU A 36 -5.73 -0.30 20.42
CA LEU A 36 -6.27 0.07 19.10
C LEU A 36 -7.19 1.28 19.24
N VAL A 37 -6.84 2.36 18.56
CA VAL A 37 -7.66 3.57 18.36
C VAL A 37 -8.07 3.56 16.88
N LEU A 38 -9.32 3.19 16.61
CA LEU A 38 -9.89 3.01 15.28
C LEU A 38 -10.90 4.13 14.99
N GLY A 39 -11.08 4.46 13.72
CA GLY A 39 -11.98 5.54 13.30
C GLY A 39 -11.47 6.94 13.69
N ASP A 40 -10.19 7.07 13.98
CA ASP A 40 -9.58 8.32 14.41
C ASP A 40 -8.18 8.48 13.79
N GLY A 41 -7.86 9.66 13.34
CA GLY A 41 -6.58 9.95 12.70
C GLY A 41 -5.64 10.72 13.62
N VAL A 42 -4.36 10.73 13.29
CA VAL A 42 -3.39 11.58 13.96
C VAL A 42 -3.54 13.02 13.44
N ASN A 43 -3.78 13.95 14.34
CA ASN A 43 -3.90 15.37 14.01
C ASN A 43 -2.56 16.12 14.19
N SER A 44 -1.84 15.88 15.29
CA SER A 44 -0.57 16.55 15.55
C SER A 44 0.33 15.77 16.50
N PHE A 45 1.61 16.08 16.41
CA PHE A 45 2.64 15.62 17.33
C PHE A 45 3.03 16.76 18.27
N LYS A 46 3.30 16.46 19.52
CA LYS A 46 3.78 17.40 20.54
C LYS A 46 5.07 16.87 21.17
N GLY A 47 5.92 17.79 21.57
CA GLY A 47 7.21 17.59 22.20
C GLY A 47 8.13 18.75 21.82
N ASP A 48 9.24 18.91 22.51
CA ASP A 48 10.22 19.96 22.26
C ASP A 48 11.35 19.42 21.36
N GLU A 49 12.28 18.66 21.91
CA GLU A 49 13.38 18.04 21.12
C GLU A 49 13.01 16.69 20.52
N LYS A 50 12.00 16.02 21.04
CA LYS A 50 11.51 14.72 20.59
C LYS A 50 9.99 14.65 20.69
N VAL A 51 9.39 13.66 20.03
CA VAL A 51 7.96 13.39 20.21
C VAL A 51 7.72 12.90 21.66
N GLU A 52 6.72 13.47 22.30
CA GLU A 52 6.27 13.11 23.64
C GLU A 52 4.80 12.71 23.66
N ARG A 53 4.04 13.18 22.67
CA ARG A 53 2.59 12.97 22.61
C ARG A 53 2.05 13.07 21.22
N ILE A 54 1.04 12.25 20.93
CA ILE A 54 0.16 12.39 19.76
C ILE A 54 -1.16 13.01 20.22
N ILE A 55 -1.72 13.90 19.39
CA ILE A 55 -3.10 14.36 19.50
C ILE A 55 -3.85 13.79 18.30
N THR A 56 -4.94 13.07 18.55
CA THR A 56 -5.80 12.55 17.48
C THR A 56 -6.80 13.60 16.99
N SER A 57 -7.52 13.30 15.92
CA SER A 57 -8.53 14.20 15.36
C SER A 57 -9.72 14.41 16.30
N SER A 58 -10.06 13.41 17.10
CA SER A 58 -11.08 13.52 18.17
C SER A 58 -10.58 14.28 19.41
N GLY A 59 -9.29 14.62 19.47
CA GLY A 59 -8.68 15.30 20.61
C GLY A 59 -8.13 14.36 21.70
N GLN A 60 -8.11 13.05 21.48
CA GLN A 60 -7.47 12.11 22.39
C GLN A 60 -5.96 12.40 22.46
N LYS A 61 -5.39 12.30 23.64
CA LYS A 61 -3.97 12.51 23.92
C LYS A 61 -3.32 11.17 24.24
N ILE A 62 -2.28 10.81 23.51
CA ILE A 62 -1.53 9.55 23.65
C ILE A 62 -0.07 9.90 23.90
N ASP A 63 0.43 9.65 25.09
CA ASP A 63 1.84 9.85 25.42
C ASP A 63 2.68 8.77 24.72
N THR A 64 3.83 9.16 24.18
CA THR A 64 4.67 8.24 23.39
C THR A 64 6.12 8.71 23.34
N ASP A 65 7.04 7.75 23.33
CA ASP A 65 8.48 7.98 23.15
C ASP A 65 8.92 7.87 21.69
N PHE A 66 8.12 7.21 20.85
CA PHE A 66 8.45 6.93 19.46
C PHE A 66 7.17 6.76 18.62
N VAL A 67 7.20 7.27 17.39
CA VAL A 67 6.08 7.12 16.44
C VAL A 67 6.60 6.50 15.15
N LEU A 68 5.97 5.42 14.71
CA LEU A 68 6.16 4.83 13.39
C LEU A 68 5.02 5.28 12.49
N LEU A 69 5.33 6.04 11.45
CA LEU A 69 4.36 6.44 10.43
C LEU A 69 4.29 5.38 9.33
N SER A 70 3.11 4.77 9.17
CA SER A 70 2.80 3.80 8.11
C SER A 70 1.47 4.18 7.47
N LEU A 71 1.43 5.36 6.84
CA LEU A 71 0.22 6.01 6.33
C LEU A 71 -0.16 5.61 4.90
N GLY A 72 0.37 4.49 4.44
CA GLY A 72 0.22 4.04 3.06
C GLY A 72 1.19 4.71 2.09
N ILE A 73 1.02 4.39 0.82
CA ILE A 73 1.87 4.90 -0.27
C ILE A 73 0.99 5.42 -1.40
N LYS A 74 1.61 6.18 -2.30
CA LYS A 74 1.00 6.65 -3.56
C LYS A 74 1.98 6.40 -4.69
N PRO A 75 1.51 6.13 -5.90
CA PRO A 75 2.40 5.99 -7.04
C PRO A 75 3.05 7.34 -7.35
N GLU A 76 4.39 7.35 -7.50
CA GLU A 76 5.11 8.55 -7.93
C GLU A 76 5.01 8.66 -9.46
N VAL A 77 4.25 9.62 -9.92
CA VAL A 77 3.91 9.79 -11.35
C VAL A 77 4.22 11.19 -11.88
N ASN A 78 4.86 12.04 -11.08
CA ASN A 78 5.08 13.43 -11.48
C ASN A 78 5.94 13.56 -12.73
N LEU A 79 7.02 12.79 -12.83
CA LEU A 79 7.87 12.77 -14.02
C LEU A 79 7.11 12.26 -15.25
N ALA A 80 6.32 11.22 -15.08
CA ALA A 80 5.48 10.66 -16.15
C ALA A 80 4.48 11.70 -16.68
N LYS A 81 3.78 12.41 -15.78
CA LYS A 81 2.85 13.49 -16.17
C LYS A 81 3.55 14.60 -16.95
N GLN A 82 4.74 15.02 -16.51
CA GLN A 82 5.51 16.07 -17.21
C GLN A 82 5.96 15.62 -18.59
N ALA A 83 6.20 14.32 -18.78
CA ALA A 83 6.56 13.72 -20.06
C ALA A 83 5.35 13.38 -20.96
N GLY A 84 4.10 13.70 -20.53
CA GLY A 84 2.89 13.38 -21.31
C GLY A 84 2.50 11.91 -21.27
N ILE A 85 3.03 11.15 -20.33
CA ILE A 85 2.68 9.74 -20.14
C ILE A 85 1.32 9.62 -19.46
N GLY A 86 0.47 8.73 -19.96
CA GLY A 86 -0.88 8.48 -19.48
C GLY A 86 -0.90 7.96 -18.04
N ILE A 87 -1.78 8.53 -17.22
CA ILE A 87 -2.05 8.09 -15.87
C ILE A 87 -3.45 7.48 -15.84
N GLY A 88 -3.53 6.23 -15.39
CA GLY A 88 -4.77 5.51 -15.34
C GLY A 88 -5.69 5.93 -14.19
N LYS A 89 -6.86 5.31 -14.12
CA LYS A 89 -7.88 5.60 -13.11
C LYS A 89 -7.44 5.27 -11.67
N THR A 90 -6.45 4.40 -11.51
CA THR A 90 -5.88 4.05 -10.19
C THR A 90 -4.92 5.13 -9.67
N GLY A 91 -4.53 6.09 -10.51
CA GLY A 91 -3.53 7.10 -10.22
C GLY A 91 -2.10 6.67 -10.55
N ALA A 92 -1.88 5.43 -11.01
CA ALA A 92 -0.59 4.93 -11.48
C ALA A 92 -0.43 5.10 -13.00
N ILE A 93 0.77 4.85 -13.52
CA ILE A 93 1.07 4.94 -14.96
C ILE A 93 0.31 3.84 -15.69
N GLU A 94 -0.41 4.21 -16.72
CA GLU A 94 -1.09 3.26 -17.61
C GLU A 94 -0.09 2.57 -18.51
N VAL A 95 -0.13 1.22 -18.52
CA VAL A 95 0.70 0.38 -19.38
C VAL A 95 -0.12 -0.73 -20.00
N ASN A 96 0.33 -1.23 -21.13
CA ASN A 96 -0.21 -2.46 -21.70
C ASN A 96 0.43 -3.71 -21.08
N GLU A 97 0.09 -4.90 -21.57
CA GLU A 97 0.66 -6.17 -21.09
C GLU A 97 2.16 -6.32 -21.37
N ARG A 98 2.71 -5.54 -22.29
CA ARG A 98 4.14 -5.48 -22.60
C ARG A 98 4.89 -4.46 -21.73
N MET A 99 4.21 -3.81 -20.79
CA MET A 99 4.71 -2.70 -19.96
C MET A 99 5.04 -1.43 -20.75
N GLU A 100 4.51 -1.28 -21.97
CA GLU A 100 4.65 -0.09 -22.79
C GLU A 100 3.65 0.99 -22.34
N THR A 101 4.09 2.23 -22.32
CA THR A 101 3.23 3.40 -22.08
C THR A 101 2.60 3.88 -23.40
N ASN A 102 1.84 4.98 -23.35
CA ASN A 102 1.35 5.65 -24.55
C ASN A 102 2.44 6.40 -25.36
N VAL A 103 3.66 6.49 -24.82
CA VAL A 103 4.80 7.12 -25.48
C VAL A 103 5.71 6.01 -26.05
N GLU A 104 6.03 6.09 -27.32
CA GLU A 104 6.88 5.13 -28.02
C GLU A 104 8.24 4.97 -27.30
N ASP A 105 8.73 3.72 -27.20
CA ASP A 105 9.98 3.33 -26.53
C ASP A 105 10.05 3.67 -25.03
N VAL A 106 8.93 4.01 -24.39
CA VAL A 106 8.87 4.28 -22.97
C VAL A 106 8.08 3.20 -22.23
N TYR A 107 8.71 2.59 -21.27
CA TYR A 107 8.16 1.51 -20.43
C TYR A 107 7.99 1.99 -18.98
N ALA A 108 7.00 1.44 -18.29
CA ALA A 108 6.83 1.65 -16.85
C ALA A 108 6.53 0.32 -16.14
N ALA A 109 7.11 0.14 -14.95
CA ALA A 109 6.95 -1.09 -14.18
C ALA A 109 7.11 -0.83 -12.68
N GLY A 110 6.54 -1.71 -11.87
CA GLY A 110 6.64 -1.66 -10.41
C GLY A 110 5.58 -0.78 -9.76
N ASP A 111 5.91 -0.20 -8.62
CA ASP A 111 4.97 0.52 -7.76
C ASP A 111 4.41 1.82 -8.38
N CYS A 112 4.92 2.25 -9.52
CA CYS A 112 4.38 3.38 -10.26
C CYS A 112 3.42 3.00 -11.39
N ALA A 113 3.30 1.71 -11.75
CA ALA A 113 2.53 1.24 -12.89
C ALA A 113 1.27 0.47 -12.49
N GLU A 114 0.24 0.54 -13.33
CA GLU A 114 -0.97 -0.29 -13.21
C GLU A 114 -0.70 -1.76 -13.57
N THR A 115 -1.62 -2.62 -13.19
CA THR A 115 -1.72 -4.01 -13.66
C THR A 115 -3.19 -4.38 -13.85
N ILE A 116 -3.46 -5.60 -14.34
CA ILE A 116 -4.80 -6.17 -14.46
C ILE A 116 -5.02 -7.19 -13.36
N ASN A 117 -6.17 -7.12 -12.69
CA ASN A 117 -6.63 -8.17 -11.81
C ASN A 117 -7.27 -9.28 -12.66
N LEU A 118 -6.68 -10.47 -12.64
CA LEU A 118 -7.09 -11.61 -13.48
C LEU A 118 -8.46 -12.21 -13.12
N LEU A 119 -9.02 -11.88 -11.96
CA LEU A 119 -10.35 -12.36 -11.54
C LEU A 119 -11.46 -11.41 -11.99
N THR A 120 -11.18 -10.11 -12.05
CA THR A 120 -12.19 -9.08 -12.32
C THR A 120 -12.02 -8.40 -13.67
N ASP A 121 -10.91 -8.65 -14.34
CA ASP A 121 -10.48 -7.99 -15.59
C ASP A 121 -10.41 -6.46 -15.47
N GLN A 122 -10.14 -5.97 -14.26
CA GLN A 122 -10.05 -4.53 -14.00
C GLN A 122 -8.61 -4.09 -13.79
N ARG A 123 -8.33 -2.87 -14.24
CA ARG A 123 -7.08 -2.21 -13.92
C ARG A 123 -7.02 -1.90 -12.42
N VAL A 124 -5.90 -2.31 -11.81
CA VAL A 124 -5.64 -2.15 -10.38
C VAL A 124 -4.21 -1.63 -10.16
N TRP A 125 -3.98 -1.05 -9.02
CA TRP A 125 -2.66 -0.67 -8.57
C TRP A 125 -2.28 -1.54 -7.37
N ILE A 126 -1.25 -2.36 -7.53
CA ILE A 126 -0.81 -3.35 -6.53
C ILE A 126 0.68 -3.17 -6.27
N PRO A 127 1.06 -2.26 -5.35
CA PRO A 127 2.45 -1.96 -5.03
C PRO A 127 3.05 -3.08 -4.16
N MET A 128 3.45 -4.15 -4.81
CA MET A 128 4.07 -5.33 -4.18
C MET A 128 5.35 -5.71 -4.90
N GLY A 129 6.39 -6.03 -4.13
CA GLY A 129 7.69 -6.42 -4.67
C GLY A 129 7.65 -7.58 -5.65
N SER A 130 6.74 -8.55 -5.47
CA SER A 130 6.53 -9.66 -6.40
C SER A 130 5.96 -9.19 -7.75
N THR A 131 5.02 -8.25 -7.73
CA THR A 131 4.45 -7.62 -8.94
C THR A 131 5.51 -6.77 -9.64
N ALA A 132 6.19 -5.90 -8.89
CA ALA A 132 7.25 -5.04 -9.40
C ALA A 132 8.37 -5.84 -10.10
N ASN A 133 8.78 -6.96 -9.50
CA ASN A 133 9.81 -7.83 -10.09
C ASN A 133 9.37 -8.45 -11.42
N LYS A 134 8.13 -8.95 -11.49
CA LYS A 134 7.57 -9.54 -12.72
C LYS A 134 7.42 -8.49 -13.82
N GLN A 135 6.85 -7.35 -13.50
CA GLN A 135 6.70 -6.24 -14.45
C GLN A 135 8.06 -5.71 -14.94
N GLY A 136 9.03 -5.54 -14.03
CA GLY A 136 10.37 -5.08 -14.38
C GLY A 136 11.11 -6.01 -15.34
N ARG A 137 10.94 -7.33 -15.21
CA ARG A 137 11.50 -8.31 -16.16
C ARG A 137 10.87 -8.16 -17.54
N VAL A 138 9.55 -8.05 -17.62
CA VAL A 138 8.84 -7.87 -18.88
C VAL A 138 9.25 -6.55 -19.55
N ALA A 139 9.24 -5.45 -18.80
CA ALA A 139 9.67 -4.16 -19.31
C ALA A 139 11.11 -4.16 -19.83
N GLY A 140 12.04 -4.75 -19.07
CA GLY A 140 13.45 -4.81 -19.44
C GLY A 140 13.72 -5.69 -20.67
N GLU A 141 13.02 -6.83 -20.79
CA GLU A 141 13.12 -7.70 -21.95
C GLU A 141 12.57 -7.02 -23.21
N ASN A 142 11.40 -6.37 -23.11
CA ASN A 142 10.79 -5.70 -24.23
C ASN A 142 11.56 -4.45 -24.66
N ALA A 143 12.11 -3.69 -23.73
CA ALA A 143 13.01 -2.57 -24.04
C ALA A 143 14.28 -3.01 -24.78
N ALA A 144 14.68 -4.28 -24.62
CA ALA A 144 15.79 -4.88 -25.37
C ALA A 144 15.35 -5.54 -26.71
N GLY A 145 14.11 -5.33 -27.15
CA GLY A 145 13.57 -5.88 -28.40
C GLY A 145 12.92 -7.26 -28.26
N GLY A 146 12.64 -7.71 -27.03
CA GLY A 146 11.93 -8.95 -26.76
C GLY A 146 10.41 -8.84 -26.95
N ASP A 147 9.69 -9.94 -26.64
CA ASP A 147 8.22 -10.05 -26.78
C ASP A 147 7.62 -10.81 -25.58
N ASN A 148 7.78 -10.25 -24.38
CA ASN A 148 7.26 -10.82 -23.16
C ASN A 148 6.01 -10.08 -22.67
N HIS A 149 5.18 -10.77 -21.88
CA HIS A 149 3.87 -10.26 -21.45
C HIS A 149 3.67 -10.46 -19.94
N HIS A 150 3.19 -9.41 -19.29
CA HIS A 150 2.70 -9.45 -17.92
C HIS A 150 1.17 -9.56 -17.94
N LEU A 151 0.66 -10.78 -17.75
CA LEU A 151 -0.78 -11.05 -17.90
C LEU A 151 -1.64 -10.42 -16.80
N GLY A 152 -1.03 -10.09 -15.67
CA GLY A 152 -1.74 -9.53 -14.52
C GLY A 152 -1.47 -10.24 -13.18
N VAL A 153 -2.33 -9.99 -12.21
CA VAL A 153 -2.20 -10.50 -10.82
C VAL A 153 -3.53 -11.01 -10.28
N PHE A 154 -3.49 -11.94 -9.34
CA PHE A 154 -4.67 -12.37 -8.56
C PHE A 154 -4.93 -11.52 -7.31
N GLN A 155 -4.07 -10.55 -7.03
CA GLN A 155 -4.14 -9.67 -5.86
C GLN A 155 -4.12 -10.46 -4.53
N THR A 156 -3.39 -11.56 -4.48
CA THR A 156 -3.23 -12.37 -3.28
C THR A 156 -2.27 -11.67 -2.32
N ALA A 157 -2.68 -11.50 -1.07
CA ALA A 157 -1.85 -10.95 0.00
C ALA A 157 -1.86 -11.90 1.20
N ILE A 158 -0.73 -11.98 1.88
CA ILE A 158 -0.58 -12.73 3.13
C ILE A 158 0.18 -11.88 4.14
N THR A 159 -0.29 -11.85 5.37
CA THR A 159 0.40 -11.15 6.46
C THR A 159 0.38 -11.99 7.73
N LYS A 160 1.43 -11.84 8.54
CA LYS A 160 1.52 -12.49 9.85
C LYS A 160 1.46 -11.42 10.95
N ILE A 161 0.61 -11.65 11.94
CA ILE A 161 0.38 -10.77 13.08
C ILE A 161 0.55 -11.62 14.33
N PHE A 162 1.69 -11.48 15.02
CA PHE A 162 2.14 -12.40 16.07
C PHE A 162 2.16 -13.85 15.54
N ASP A 163 1.31 -14.72 16.07
CA ASP A 163 1.16 -16.12 15.67
C ASP A 163 0.00 -16.35 14.68
N TYR A 164 -0.82 -15.32 14.40
CA TYR A 164 -1.87 -15.40 13.37
C TYR A 164 -1.31 -15.11 11.98
N THR A 165 -1.74 -15.90 11.02
CA THR A 165 -1.51 -15.65 9.59
C THR A 165 -2.86 -15.42 8.92
N VAL A 166 -2.95 -14.33 8.15
CA VAL A 166 -4.15 -13.92 7.40
C VAL A 166 -3.81 -13.83 5.93
N ALA A 167 -4.67 -14.40 5.08
CA ALA A 167 -4.53 -14.40 3.63
C ALA A 167 -5.89 -14.20 2.94
#